data_7ae008f2d9b567b08e62e808b51fdd7a
#
_entry.id   7ae008f2d9b567b08e62e808b51fdd7a
#
_cell.length_a   1.000
_cell.length_b   1.000
_cell.length_c   1.000
_cell.angle_alpha   90.00
_cell.angle_beta   90.00
_cell.angle_gamma   90.00
#
_symmetry.space_group_name_H-M   'P 1'
#
loop_
_entity.id
_entity.type
_entity.pdbx_description
1 polymer ?
#
loop_
_entity_poly.entity_id
_entity_poly.type
_entity_poly.pdbx_seq_one_letter_code
_entity_poly.pdbx_strand_id
1 'polypeptide(L)'
;PLKKRITGSLINLIPPLILIFGVLGSIFGGIATPTEAAGIGALFSLILAIFYKQFSWKMLYESLIDTAKTTAMVFIILFGAAAFTGVFMSLDGDQIIADWVLSMGIGKWGAFAIMMVIMFLLGMFIDWLGIVMIVFPIFLPIMDTFGFDRLWLVAVSATLLQTCFM
;
A
#
# COMPACT_ATOMS: atom_id res chain seq x y z
N PRO A 1 -34.15 16.26 17.08
CA PRO A 1 -34.05 15.32 18.19
C PRO A 1 -32.90 14.36 17.97
N LEU A 2 -32.03 14.25 18.98
CA LEU A 2 -30.77 13.47 18.93
C LEU A 2 -30.98 12.02 18.46
N LYS A 3 -32.05 11.37 18.92
CA LYS A 3 -32.39 9.99 18.52
C LYS A 3 -32.46 9.81 16.99
N LYS A 4 -33.15 10.72 16.28
CA LYS A 4 -33.25 10.60 14.80
C LYS A 4 -31.90 10.76 14.08
N ARG A 5 -31.00 11.59 14.61
CA ARG A 5 -29.65 11.76 14.05
C ARG A 5 -28.77 10.52 14.30
N ILE A 6 -28.84 9.98 15.55
CA ILE A 6 -28.08 8.77 15.91
C ILE A 6 -28.57 7.56 15.10
N THR A 7 -29.88 7.35 14.99
CA THR A 7 -30.41 6.23 14.20
C THR A 7 -30.10 6.37 12.70
N GLY A 8 -30.18 7.58 12.15
CA GLY A 8 -29.80 7.83 10.76
C GLY A 8 -28.30 7.61 10.50
N SER A 9 -27.44 8.03 11.43
CA SER A 9 -25.98 7.79 11.32
C SER A 9 -25.66 6.30 11.43
N LEU A 10 -26.30 5.57 12.33
CA LEU A 10 -26.11 4.12 12.49
C LEU A 10 -26.54 3.35 11.23
N ILE A 11 -27.69 3.70 10.64
CA ILE A 11 -28.16 3.05 9.40
C ILE A 11 -27.21 3.32 8.24
N ASN A 12 -26.65 4.53 8.14
CA ASN A 12 -25.70 4.89 7.09
C ASN A 12 -24.31 4.26 7.28
N LEU A 13 -23.97 3.79 8.48
CA LEU A 13 -22.73 3.07 8.76
C LEU A 13 -22.81 1.58 8.40
N ILE A 14 -24.00 1.00 8.34
CA ILE A 14 -24.17 -0.44 8.04
C ILE A 14 -23.52 -0.84 6.72
N PRO A 15 -23.73 -0.15 5.57
CA PRO A 15 -23.15 -0.55 4.30
C PRO A 15 -21.62 -0.55 4.28
N PRO A 16 -20.93 0.51 4.74
CA PRO A 16 -19.47 0.47 4.87
C PRO A 16 -18.98 -0.64 5.80
N LEU A 17 -19.68 -0.90 6.91
CA LEU A 17 -19.29 -1.98 7.82
C LEU A 17 -19.44 -3.36 7.17
N ILE A 18 -20.52 -3.62 6.43
CA ILE A 18 -20.70 -4.87 5.68
C ILE A 18 -19.54 -5.07 4.68
N LEU A 19 -19.15 -4.02 3.95
CA LEU A 19 -18.01 -4.08 3.04
C LEU A 19 -16.70 -4.39 3.78
N ILE A 20 -16.41 -3.67 4.86
CA ILE A 20 -15.20 -3.87 5.65
C ILE A 20 -15.15 -5.29 6.22
N PHE A 21 -16.20 -5.73 6.88
CA PHE A 21 -16.24 -7.08 7.46
C PHE A 21 -16.29 -8.17 6.40
N GLY A 22 -16.93 -7.94 5.26
CA GLY A 22 -16.95 -8.89 4.14
C GLY A 22 -15.57 -9.07 3.51
N VAL A 23 -14.87 -7.98 3.24
CA VAL A 23 -13.54 -8.00 2.62
C VAL A 23 -12.48 -8.46 3.61
N LEU A 24 -12.32 -7.77 4.74
CA LEU A 24 -11.32 -8.13 5.75
C LEU A 24 -11.61 -9.48 6.39
N GLY A 25 -12.89 -9.79 6.64
CA GLY A 25 -13.29 -11.08 7.20
C GLY A 25 -12.95 -12.25 6.28
N SER A 26 -13.07 -12.09 4.95
CA SER A 26 -12.66 -13.12 3.99
C SER A 26 -11.15 -13.34 3.97
N ILE A 27 -10.35 -12.28 4.15
CA ILE A 27 -8.88 -12.37 4.22
C ILE A 27 -8.44 -13.03 5.54
N PHE A 28 -8.91 -12.52 6.67
CA PHE A 28 -8.53 -13.05 8.00
C PHE A 28 -9.09 -14.45 8.26
N GLY A 29 -10.22 -14.79 7.65
CA GLY A 29 -10.77 -16.15 7.67
C GLY A 29 -10.01 -17.13 6.77
N GLY A 30 -9.00 -16.68 6.01
CA GLY A 30 -8.24 -17.51 5.09
C GLY A 30 -9.05 -18.01 3.89
N ILE A 31 -10.21 -17.40 3.61
CA ILE A 31 -11.13 -17.80 2.53
C ILE A 31 -10.68 -17.22 1.19
N ALA A 32 -10.15 -16.00 1.21
CA ALA A 32 -9.76 -15.26 0.02
C ALA A 32 -8.40 -14.59 0.19
N THR A 33 -7.62 -14.55 -0.88
CA THR A 33 -6.42 -13.71 -0.98
C THR A 33 -6.82 -12.24 -1.04
N PRO A 34 -5.92 -11.28 -0.74
CA PRO A 34 -6.21 -9.84 -0.86
C PRO A 34 -6.78 -9.44 -2.24
N THR A 35 -6.27 -10.07 -3.32
CA THR A 35 -6.74 -9.80 -4.69
C THR A 35 -8.16 -10.31 -4.92
N GLU A 36 -8.47 -11.51 -4.45
CA GLU A 36 -9.82 -12.08 -4.53
C GLU A 36 -10.80 -11.29 -3.65
N ALA A 37 -10.37 -10.89 -2.46
CA ALA A 37 -11.17 -10.07 -1.55
C ALA A 37 -11.50 -8.69 -2.14
N ALA A 38 -10.60 -8.10 -2.95
CA ALA A 38 -10.90 -6.88 -3.70
C ALA A 38 -12.04 -7.11 -4.71
N GLY A 39 -12.05 -8.25 -5.41
CA GLY A 39 -13.16 -8.64 -6.29
C GLY A 39 -14.49 -8.83 -5.54
N ILE A 40 -14.44 -9.45 -4.36
CA ILE A 40 -15.60 -9.58 -3.46
C ILE A 40 -16.11 -8.19 -3.04
N GLY A 41 -15.21 -7.27 -2.69
CA GLY A 41 -15.56 -5.90 -2.34
C GLY A 41 -16.23 -5.14 -3.48
N ALA A 42 -15.71 -5.28 -4.71
CA ALA A 42 -16.31 -4.70 -5.90
C ALA A 42 -17.73 -5.25 -6.16
N LEU A 43 -17.92 -6.56 -6.01
CA LEU A 43 -19.23 -7.18 -6.14
C LEU A 43 -20.21 -6.69 -5.08
N PHE A 44 -19.81 -6.64 -3.82
CA PHE A 44 -20.66 -6.14 -2.73
C PHE A 44 -21.01 -4.67 -2.90
N SER A 45 -20.08 -3.82 -3.36
CA SER A 45 -20.38 -2.41 -3.63
C SER A 45 -21.40 -2.26 -4.75
N LEU A 46 -21.34 -3.09 -5.79
CA LEU A 46 -22.32 -3.13 -6.87
C LEU A 46 -23.72 -3.55 -6.36
N ILE A 47 -23.77 -4.61 -5.57
CA ILE A 47 -25.00 -5.10 -4.93
C ILE A 47 -25.63 -4.01 -4.06
N LEU A 48 -24.83 -3.32 -3.24
CA LEU A 48 -25.30 -2.21 -2.40
C LEU A 48 -25.86 -1.05 -3.25
N ALA A 49 -25.18 -0.70 -4.37
CA ALA A 49 -25.68 0.34 -5.26
C ALA A 49 -27.06 0.00 -5.86
N ILE A 50 -27.30 -1.29 -6.16
CA ILE A 50 -28.61 -1.78 -6.62
C ILE A 50 -29.66 -1.69 -5.50
N PHE A 51 -29.33 -2.13 -4.29
CA PHE A 51 -30.24 -2.08 -3.15
C PHE A 51 -30.64 -0.64 -2.79
N TYR A 52 -29.70 0.30 -2.87
CA TYR A 52 -29.95 1.72 -2.65
C TYR A 52 -30.61 2.43 -3.84
N LYS A 53 -30.92 1.70 -4.91
CA LYS A 53 -31.50 2.25 -6.16
C LYS A 53 -30.67 3.38 -6.78
N GLN A 54 -29.36 3.36 -6.56
CA GLN A 54 -28.41 4.31 -7.10
C GLN A 54 -27.62 3.75 -8.31
N PHE A 55 -27.89 2.50 -8.67
CA PHE A 55 -27.25 1.86 -9.81
C PHE A 55 -27.68 2.55 -11.11
N SER A 56 -26.70 2.90 -11.95
CA SER A 56 -26.90 3.30 -13.33
C SER A 56 -25.77 2.80 -14.22
N TRP A 57 -26.06 2.52 -15.47
CA TRP A 57 -25.03 2.10 -16.43
C TRP A 57 -23.96 3.18 -16.61
N LYS A 58 -24.32 4.45 -16.50
CA LYS A 58 -23.39 5.58 -16.55
C LYS A 58 -22.41 5.52 -15.37
N MET A 59 -22.92 5.34 -14.14
CA MET A 59 -22.09 5.20 -12.93
C MET A 59 -21.12 4.02 -13.06
N LEU A 60 -21.60 2.87 -13.53
CA LEU A 60 -20.75 1.69 -13.73
C LEU A 60 -19.64 1.97 -14.73
N TYR A 61 -19.97 2.57 -15.88
CA TYR A 61 -19.00 2.92 -16.91
C TYR A 61 -17.96 3.93 -16.39
N GLU A 62 -18.38 4.98 -15.71
CA GLU A 62 -17.48 5.97 -15.11
C GLU A 62 -16.53 5.32 -14.09
N SER A 63 -17.06 4.46 -13.20
CA SER A 63 -16.25 3.71 -12.22
C SER A 63 -15.22 2.78 -12.89
N LEU A 64 -15.59 2.10 -13.97
CA LEU A 64 -14.67 1.26 -14.75
C LEU A 64 -13.56 2.07 -15.41
N ILE A 65 -13.90 3.22 -16.00
CA ILE A 65 -12.91 4.11 -16.63
C ILE A 65 -11.95 4.68 -15.57
N ASP A 66 -12.45 5.10 -14.43
CA ASP A 66 -11.60 5.65 -13.36
C ASP A 66 -10.71 4.54 -12.73
N THR A 67 -11.22 3.33 -12.61
CA THR A 67 -10.41 2.17 -12.21
C THR A 67 -9.31 1.91 -13.25
N ALA A 68 -9.63 1.93 -14.54
CA ALA A 68 -8.65 1.74 -15.60
C ALA A 68 -7.56 2.81 -15.60
N LYS A 69 -7.92 4.08 -15.39
CA LYS A 69 -6.96 5.20 -15.28
C LYS A 69 -6.04 5.02 -14.07
N THR A 70 -6.60 4.70 -12.90
CA THR A 70 -5.82 4.46 -11.69
C THR A 70 -4.87 3.27 -11.86
N THR A 71 -5.35 2.19 -12.45
CA THR A 71 -4.53 1.01 -12.74
C THR A 71 -3.41 1.34 -13.72
N ALA A 72 -3.68 2.09 -14.78
CA ALA A 72 -2.68 2.53 -15.73
C ALA A 72 -1.61 3.42 -15.06
N MET A 73 -2.02 4.34 -14.17
CA MET A 73 -1.09 5.15 -13.40
C MET A 73 -0.16 4.29 -12.53
N VAL A 74 -0.71 3.30 -11.84
CA VAL A 74 0.07 2.36 -11.02
C VAL A 74 1.09 1.60 -11.89
N PHE A 75 0.69 1.11 -13.06
CA PHE A 75 1.62 0.42 -13.97
C PHE A 75 2.74 1.32 -14.48
N ILE A 76 2.46 2.59 -14.80
CA ILE A 76 3.51 3.54 -15.22
C ILE A 76 4.53 3.73 -14.09
N ILE A 77 4.09 3.87 -12.84
CA ILE A 77 4.98 3.97 -11.68
C ILE A 77 5.82 2.70 -11.52
N LEU A 78 5.19 1.52 -11.62
CA LEU A 78 5.88 0.24 -11.51
C LEU A 78 6.95 0.06 -12.61
N PHE A 79 6.64 0.38 -13.86
CA PHE A 79 7.63 0.31 -14.95
C PHE A 79 8.78 1.28 -14.75
N GLY A 80 8.48 2.52 -14.34
CA GLY A 80 9.51 3.52 -14.03
C GLY A 80 10.43 3.07 -12.90
N ALA A 81 9.85 2.58 -11.80
CA ALA A 81 10.60 2.09 -10.65
C ALA A 81 11.44 0.84 -11.01
N ALA A 82 10.88 -0.10 -11.78
CA ALA A 82 11.60 -1.29 -12.23
C ALA A 82 12.77 -0.93 -13.15
N ALA A 83 12.58 0.00 -14.07
CA ALA A 83 13.65 0.48 -14.95
C ALA A 83 14.76 1.17 -14.14
N PHE A 84 14.39 2.05 -13.20
CA PHE A 84 15.35 2.70 -12.30
C PHE A 84 16.15 1.66 -11.49
N THR A 85 15.45 0.75 -10.82
CA THR A 85 16.07 -0.27 -9.98
C THR A 85 16.99 -1.18 -10.82
N GLY A 86 16.56 -1.57 -12.03
CA GLY A 86 17.38 -2.39 -12.93
C GLY A 86 18.68 -1.70 -13.32
N VAL A 87 18.64 -0.42 -13.69
CA VAL A 87 19.85 0.36 -14.00
C VAL A 87 20.70 0.56 -12.75
N PHE A 88 20.10 0.91 -11.63
CA PHE A 88 20.80 1.13 -10.37
C PHE A 88 21.56 -0.11 -9.89
N MET A 89 20.93 -1.28 -9.94
CA MET A 89 21.57 -2.55 -9.61
C MET A 89 22.67 -2.96 -10.60
N SER A 90 22.49 -2.66 -11.90
CA SER A 90 23.50 -2.97 -12.91
C SER A 90 24.77 -2.11 -12.77
N LEU A 91 24.69 -1.01 -12.05
CA LEU A 91 25.82 -0.13 -11.73
C LEU A 91 26.37 -0.37 -10.31
N ASP A 92 26.02 -1.50 -9.68
CA ASP A 92 26.39 -1.86 -8.30
C ASP A 92 26.01 -0.78 -7.27
N GLY A 93 24.93 -0.04 -7.53
CA GLY A 93 24.48 1.05 -6.68
C GLY A 93 24.05 0.59 -5.28
N ASP A 94 23.53 -0.61 -5.15
CA ASP A 94 23.20 -1.25 -3.87
C ASP A 94 24.46 -1.52 -3.03
N GLN A 95 25.54 -1.98 -3.64
CA GLN A 95 26.83 -2.22 -2.99
C GLN A 95 27.43 -0.88 -2.51
N ILE A 96 27.39 0.16 -3.33
CA ILE A 96 27.90 1.49 -2.95
C ILE A 96 27.17 2.02 -1.72
N ILE A 97 25.84 1.89 -1.67
CA ILE A 97 25.06 2.30 -0.49
C ILE A 97 25.35 1.41 0.71
N ALA A 98 25.49 0.09 0.49
CA ALA A 98 25.80 -0.84 1.57
C ALA A 98 27.16 -0.51 2.20
N ASP A 99 28.20 -0.32 1.38
CA ASP A 99 29.54 0.04 1.85
C ASP A 99 29.55 1.39 2.58
N TRP A 100 28.79 2.34 2.08
CA TRP A 100 28.67 3.66 2.73
C TRP A 100 28.00 3.53 4.09
N VAL A 101 26.89 2.81 4.21
CA VAL A 101 26.18 2.58 5.49
C VAL A 101 27.06 1.79 6.46
N LEU A 102 27.76 0.76 5.98
CA LEU A 102 28.67 -0.05 6.79
C LEU A 102 29.88 0.76 7.29
N SER A 103 30.44 1.64 6.42
CA SER A 103 31.60 2.48 6.77
C SER A 103 31.29 3.49 7.86
N MET A 104 30.03 3.88 8.03
CA MET A 104 29.62 4.80 9.10
C MET A 104 29.75 4.18 10.51
N GLY A 105 29.87 2.88 10.63
CA GLY A 105 29.98 2.20 11.95
C GLY A 105 28.77 2.37 12.88
N ILE A 106 27.59 2.72 12.31
CA ILE A 106 26.39 3.08 13.07
C ILE A 106 25.64 1.88 13.67
N GLY A 107 26.09 0.66 13.35
CA GLY A 107 25.46 -0.57 13.82
C GLY A 107 24.05 -0.81 13.27
N LYS A 108 23.47 -1.94 13.68
CA LYS A 108 22.17 -2.46 13.21
C LYS A 108 21.02 -1.41 13.27
N TRP A 109 20.83 -0.80 14.42
CA TRP A 109 19.72 0.14 14.65
C TRP A 109 19.92 1.49 13.97
N GLY A 110 21.18 1.91 13.77
CA GLY A 110 21.50 3.12 13.02
C GLY A 110 21.19 2.98 11.53
N ALA A 111 21.55 1.84 10.92
CA ALA A 111 21.21 1.53 9.54
C ALA A 111 19.68 1.49 9.33
N PHE A 112 18.95 0.87 10.26
CA PHE A 112 17.49 0.86 10.27
C PHE A 112 16.90 2.28 10.37
N ALA A 113 17.41 3.12 11.26
CA ALA A 113 16.95 4.49 11.41
C ALA A 113 17.16 5.31 10.12
N ILE A 114 18.31 5.15 9.44
CA ILE A 114 18.57 5.80 8.14
C ILE A 114 17.53 5.39 7.11
N MET A 115 17.28 4.08 6.96
CA MET A 115 16.27 3.58 6.05
C MET A 115 14.89 4.20 6.33
N MET A 116 14.47 4.23 7.60
CA MET A 116 13.18 4.80 8.00
C MET A 116 13.09 6.29 7.70
N VAL A 117 14.16 7.06 7.97
CA VAL A 117 14.21 8.49 7.66
C VAL A 117 14.13 8.73 6.15
N ILE A 118 14.86 7.96 5.35
CA ILE A 118 14.80 8.06 3.89
C ILE A 118 13.38 7.76 3.40
N MET A 119 12.77 6.67 3.86
CA MET A 119 11.39 6.31 3.49
C MET A 119 10.40 7.39 3.91
N PHE A 120 10.55 7.97 5.10
CA PHE A 120 9.70 9.05 5.57
C PHE A 120 9.82 10.31 4.70
N LEU A 121 11.05 10.72 4.40
CA LEU A 121 11.29 11.90 3.55
C LEU A 121 10.77 11.68 2.13
N LEU A 122 11.01 10.52 1.55
CA LEU A 122 10.49 10.18 0.23
C LEU A 122 8.95 10.12 0.24
N GLY A 123 8.35 9.64 1.33
CA GLY A 123 6.91 9.58 1.52
C GLY A 123 6.19 10.92 1.50
N MET A 124 6.91 12.02 1.71
CA MET A 124 6.36 13.37 1.55
C MET A 124 6.23 13.80 0.08
N PHE A 125 6.92 13.14 -0.86
CA PHE A 125 7.01 13.54 -2.26
C PHE A 125 6.56 12.47 -3.24
N ILE A 126 6.70 11.20 -2.87
CA ILE A 126 6.50 10.04 -3.75
C ILE A 126 5.42 9.14 -3.14
N ASP A 127 4.58 8.57 -3.99
CA ASP A 127 3.59 7.58 -3.58
C ASP A 127 4.24 6.33 -2.97
N TRP A 128 3.54 5.68 -2.05
CA TRP A 128 4.03 4.51 -1.30
C TRP A 128 4.49 3.35 -2.21
N LEU A 129 3.83 3.14 -3.35
CA LEU A 129 4.23 2.12 -4.34
C LEU A 129 5.62 2.41 -4.91
N GLY A 130 5.88 3.66 -5.27
CA GLY A 130 7.20 4.09 -5.77
C GLY A 130 8.29 3.88 -4.73
N ILE A 131 8.00 4.21 -3.46
CA ILE A 131 8.95 4.03 -2.36
C ILE A 131 9.26 2.54 -2.16
N VAL A 132 8.26 1.68 -2.10
CA VAL A 132 8.45 0.23 -1.95
C VAL A 132 9.31 -0.31 -3.09
N MET A 133 9.03 0.06 -4.33
CA MET A 133 9.75 -0.45 -5.50
C MET A 133 11.19 0.05 -5.62
N ILE A 134 11.51 1.21 -5.05
CA ILE A 134 12.86 1.80 -5.11
C ILE A 134 13.66 1.44 -3.85
N VAL A 135 13.09 1.65 -2.66
CA VAL A 135 13.84 1.55 -1.40
C VAL A 135 14.05 0.10 -0.98
N PHE A 136 13.05 -0.77 -1.13
CA PHE A 136 13.20 -2.15 -0.67
C PHE A 136 14.29 -2.94 -1.40
N PRO A 137 14.40 -2.92 -2.74
CA PRO A 137 15.48 -3.62 -3.42
C PRO A 137 16.87 -3.17 -2.98
N ILE A 138 17.03 -1.90 -2.62
CA ILE A 138 18.30 -1.32 -2.17
C ILE A 138 18.61 -1.70 -0.71
N PHE A 139 17.64 -1.53 0.18
CA PHE A 139 17.88 -1.66 1.61
C PHE A 139 17.66 -3.07 2.16
N LEU A 140 16.82 -3.92 1.55
CA LEU A 140 16.61 -5.28 2.04
C LEU A 140 17.92 -6.10 2.13
N PRO A 141 18.79 -6.13 1.09
CA PRO A 141 20.06 -6.83 1.19
C PRO A 141 20.93 -6.31 2.32
N ILE A 142 20.97 -4.98 2.53
CA ILE A 142 21.73 -4.35 3.60
C ILE A 142 21.19 -4.76 4.98
N MET A 143 19.86 -4.75 5.15
CA MET A 143 19.23 -5.15 6.41
C MET A 143 19.40 -6.64 6.71
N ASP A 144 19.45 -7.48 5.68
CA ASP A 144 19.75 -8.90 5.84
C ASP A 144 21.16 -9.13 6.41
N THR A 145 22.17 -8.34 5.97
CA THR A 145 23.54 -8.44 6.53
C THR A 145 23.59 -8.08 8.02
N PHE A 146 22.70 -7.22 8.48
CA PHE A 146 22.53 -6.87 9.89
C PHE A 146 21.65 -7.87 10.66
N GLY A 147 21.15 -8.92 10.02
CA GLY A 147 20.34 -9.97 10.66
C GLY A 147 18.96 -9.48 11.10
N PHE A 148 18.31 -8.61 10.31
CA PHE A 148 16.91 -8.26 10.51
C PHE A 148 16.00 -9.35 9.94
N ASP A 149 14.90 -9.63 10.65
CA ASP A 149 13.82 -10.43 10.10
C ASP A 149 13.08 -9.63 9.00
N ARG A 150 12.98 -10.20 7.80
CA ARG A 150 12.36 -9.54 6.65
C ARG A 150 10.90 -9.22 6.88
N LEU A 151 10.16 -10.14 7.52
CA LEU A 151 8.72 -9.94 7.77
C LEU A 151 8.51 -8.77 8.74
N TRP A 152 9.31 -8.71 9.79
CA TRP A 152 9.28 -7.61 10.75
C TRP A 152 9.61 -6.27 10.09
N LEU A 153 10.66 -6.25 9.28
CA LEU A 153 11.10 -5.05 8.57
C LEU A 153 10.00 -4.52 7.64
N VAL A 154 9.38 -5.41 6.85
CA VAL A 154 8.28 -5.05 5.94
C VAL A 154 7.07 -4.54 6.72
N ALA A 155 6.70 -5.16 7.84
CA ALA A 155 5.57 -4.75 8.66
C ALA A 155 5.77 -3.35 9.26
N VAL A 156 6.96 -3.06 9.80
CA VAL A 156 7.28 -1.72 10.34
C VAL A 156 7.33 -0.68 9.24
N SER A 157 7.92 -1.00 8.09
CA SER A 157 7.97 -0.11 6.93
C SER A 157 6.57 0.18 6.38
N ALA A 158 5.69 -0.83 6.30
CA ALA A 158 4.30 -0.63 5.89
C ALA A 158 3.54 0.32 6.83
N THR A 159 3.82 0.25 8.13
CA THR A 159 3.24 1.19 9.11
C THR A 159 3.75 2.62 8.87
N LEU A 160 5.04 2.79 8.55
CA LEU A 160 5.61 4.11 8.23
C LEU A 160 5.01 4.67 6.94
N LEU A 161 4.82 3.83 5.92
CA LEU A 161 4.27 4.25 4.63
C LEU A 161 2.83 4.79 4.73
N GLN A 162 2.09 4.48 5.80
CA GLN A 162 0.79 5.10 6.04
C GLN A 162 0.89 6.62 6.25
N THR A 163 2.07 7.14 6.65
CA THR A 163 2.29 8.58 6.78
C THR A 163 2.40 9.31 5.43
N CYS A 164 2.62 8.57 4.33
CA CYS A 164 2.68 9.14 2.98
C CYS A 164 1.34 9.75 2.50
N PHE A 165 0.24 9.44 3.20
CA PHE A 165 -1.09 9.96 2.89
C PHE A 165 -1.48 11.18 3.76
N MET A 166 -0.60 11.70 4.58
CA MET A 166 -0.78 12.91 5.36
C MET A 166 -0.22 14.14 4.65
#